data_bf3cbc59ad04ae5c7fb70c0b53dc2e2e
#
_entry.id   bf3cbc59ad04ae5c7fb70c0b53dc2e2e
#
_cell.length_a   1.000
_cell.length_b   1.000
_cell.length_c   1.000
_cell.angle_alpha   90.00
_cell.angle_beta   90.00
_cell.angle_gamma   90.00
#
_symmetry.space_group_name_H-M   'P 1'
#
loop_
_entity.id
_entity.type
_entity.pdbx_description
1 polymer ?
#
loop_
_entity_poly.entity_id
_entity_poly.type
_entity_poly.pdbx_seq_one_letter_code
_entity_poly.pdbx_strand_id
1 'polypeptide(L)'
;MAAGAVSRARALLELHHVEAGYGSLQILHDVSLHVNEGEVVAVIGPNGAGKSTTFKVIMGFITHLGGEIVFDGHSLVGQRPDRILAVGLGYVPQGRVVFSQMTVRENLQMGAYLQRDRAKINASMEYVFTLFPRLRERRRQLAGTMSGGEQQMLAMGRALMMQPKMMMLDEPSLGLSPRLVDDVFETIVALARGGLTVMLVEQNAARALEISDRGYVLELGRNRFEGTGQELLQNPEVRRMYLGGEARPVPVRHD
;
A
#
# COMPACT_ATOMS: atom_id res chain seq x y z
N MET A 1 31.81 14.20 -24.21
CA MET A 1 31.35 13.72 -22.89
C MET A 1 29.85 13.97 -22.83
N ALA A 2 29.07 12.92 -23.03
CA ALA A 2 27.63 13.00 -22.99
C ALA A 2 27.23 12.82 -21.49
N ALA A 3 26.67 13.88 -20.88
CA ALA A 3 26.04 13.82 -19.57
C ALA A 3 24.83 12.87 -19.70
N GLY A 4 24.90 11.73 -19.03
CA GLY A 4 23.79 10.80 -18.93
C GLY A 4 22.59 11.52 -18.31
N ALA A 5 21.54 11.70 -19.10
CA ALA A 5 20.25 12.12 -18.59
C ALA A 5 19.78 11.04 -17.60
N VAL A 6 19.83 11.33 -16.31
CA VAL A 6 19.12 10.57 -15.30
C VAL A 6 17.65 10.69 -15.67
N SER A 7 17.08 9.63 -16.25
CA SER A 7 15.65 9.54 -16.50
C SER A 7 14.96 9.77 -15.15
N ARG A 8 14.34 10.94 -14.96
CA ARG A 8 13.47 11.16 -13.81
C ARG A 8 12.40 10.09 -13.86
N ALA A 9 12.38 9.21 -12.87
CA ALA A 9 11.35 8.21 -12.73
C ALA A 9 9.99 8.91 -12.81
N ARG A 10 9.08 8.39 -13.64
CA ARG A 10 7.76 8.97 -13.86
C ARG A 10 6.93 8.84 -12.60
N ALA A 11 6.41 9.95 -12.08
CA ALA A 11 5.45 9.91 -10.99
C ALA A 11 4.16 9.22 -11.47
N LEU A 12 3.75 8.18 -10.75
CA LEU A 12 2.52 7.43 -11.01
C LEU A 12 1.37 7.94 -10.14
N LEU A 13 1.63 8.32 -8.89
CA LEU A 13 0.68 8.97 -7.98
C LEU A 13 1.31 10.25 -7.45
N GLU A 14 0.54 11.33 -7.44
CA GLU A 14 0.94 12.62 -6.87
C GLU A 14 -0.21 13.19 -6.03
N LEU A 15 0.13 13.63 -4.83
CA LEU A 15 -0.72 14.41 -3.95
C LEU A 15 -0.08 15.78 -3.75
N HIS A 16 -0.81 16.84 -4.02
CA HIS A 16 -0.35 18.22 -3.84
C HIS A 16 -1.27 18.96 -2.87
N HIS A 17 -0.76 19.29 -1.68
CA HIS A 17 -1.46 20.06 -0.65
C HIS A 17 -2.84 19.51 -0.31
N VAL A 18 -2.97 18.18 -0.19
CA VAL A 18 -4.26 17.51 -0.01
C VAL A 18 -4.83 17.77 1.38
N GLU A 19 -6.06 18.24 1.38
CA GLU A 19 -6.91 18.41 2.55
C GLU A 19 -8.12 17.49 2.46
N ALA A 20 -8.42 16.76 3.55
CA ALA A 20 -9.51 15.81 3.55
C ALA A 20 -10.02 15.52 4.97
N GLY A 21 -11.25 15.00 5.05
CA GLY A 21 -11.84 14.68 6.34
C GLY A 21 -13.18 13.96 6.26
N TYR A 22 -13.84 13.86 7.40
CA TYR A 22 -15.12 13.19 7.57
C TYR A 22 -16.18 14.23 7.97
N GLY A 23 -17.08 14.55 7.06
CA GLY A 23 -18.07 15.62 7.27
C GLY A 23 -17.38 16.95 7.57
N SER A 24 -17.60 17.51 8.75
CA SER A 24 -16.97 18.76 9.20
C SER A 24 -15.59 18.58 9.88
N LEU A 25 -15.19 17.36 10.15
CA LEU A 25 -13.91 17.07 10.81
C LEU A 25 -12.80 16.90 9.77
N GLN A 26 -11.94 17.89 9.63
CA GLN A 26 -10.74 17.81 8.81
C GLN A 26 -9.67 16.99 9.52
N ILE A 27 -9.06 16.05 8.80
CA ILE A 27 -7.98 15.17 9.30
C ILE A 27 -6.67 15.42 8.58
N LEU A 28 -6.71 15.63 7.24
CA LEU A 28 -5.53 15.99 6.46
C LEU A 28 -5.56 17.50 6.25
N HIS A 29 -4.44 18.15 6.57
CA HIS A 29 -4.34 19.60 6.59
C HIS A 29 -3.34 20.17 5.56
N ASP A 30 -2.60 19.36 4.87
CA ASP A 30 -1.61 19.72 3.85
C ASP A 30 -0.69 18.51 3.62
N VAL A 31 -1.21 17.49 2.95
CA VAL A 31 -0.42 16.29 2.64
C VAL A 31 0.03 16.34 1.20
N SER A 32 1.35 16.31 1.01
CA SER A 32 1.98 16.24 -0.31
C SER A 32 2.89 15.03 -0.35
N LEU A 33 2.74 14.18 -1.35
CA LEU A 33 3.60 13.01 -1.57
C LEU A 33 3.55 12.59 -3.05
N HIS A 34 4.55 11.84 -3.47
CA HIS A 34 4.53 11.20 -4.78
C HIS A 34 5.05 9.77 -4.69
N VAL A 35 4.61 8.96 -5.65
CA VAL A 35 5.05 7.58 -5.84
C VAL A 35 5.43 7.42 -7.30
N ASN A 36 6.67 7.01 -7.56
CA ASN A 36 7.14 6.75 -8.92
C ASN A 36 6.76 5.33 -9.36
N GLU A 37 6.70 5.11 -10.67
CA GLU A 37 6.46 3.78 -11.23
C GLU A 37 7.52 2.78 -10.78
N GLY A 38 7.10 1.61 -10.28
CA GLY A 38 7.96 0.55 -9.76
C GLY A 38 8.52 0.80 -8.35
N GLU A 39 8.19 1.93 -7.71
CA GLU A 39 8.67 2.30 -6.37
C GLU A 39 7.83 1.63 -5.28
N VAL A 40 8.46 1.28 -4.16
CA VAL A 40 7.80 0.91 -2.91
C VAL A 40 7.86 2.11 -1.96
N VAL A 41 6.71 2.65 -1.60
CA VAL A 41 6.59 3.82 -0.72
C VAL A 41 5.88 3.45 0.57
N ALA A 42 6.50 3.74 1.72
CA ALA A 42 5.87 3.60 3.03
C ALA A 42 5.35 4.93 3.56
N VAL A 43 4.13 4.91 4.11
CA VAL A 43 3.59 6.01 4.92
C VAL A 43 3.47 5.52 6.35
N ILE A 44 4.27 6.13 7.23
CA ILE A 44 4.34 5.79 8.65
C ILE A 44 3.92 6.97 9.52
N GLY A 45 3.73 6.73 10.80
CA GLY A 45 3.34 7.75 11.78
C GLY A 45 2.46 7.17 12.88
N PRO A 46 2.15 7.93 13.94
CA PRO A 46 1.34 7.47 15.05
C PRO A 46 -0.10 7.20 14.63
N ASN A 47 -0.87 6.53 15.52
CA ASN A 47 -2.30 6.38 15.33
C ASN A 47 -2.98 7.76 15.30
N GLY A 48 -3.89 7.95 14.36
CA GLY A 48 -4.54 9.24 14.14
C GLY A 48 -3.74 10.26 13.31
N ALA A 49 -2.54 9.92 12.82
CA ALA A 49 -1.73 10.82 11.99
C ALA A 49 -2.32 11.13 10.60
N GLY A 50 -3.34 10.41 10.16
CA GLY A 50 -3.97 10.60 8.85
C GLY A 50 -3.58 9.56 7.79
N LYS A 51 -2.79 8.54 8.13
CA LYS A 51 -2.29 7.52 7.19
C LYS A 51 -3.41 6.84 6.37
N SER A 52 -4.32 6.14 7.03
CA SER A 52 -5.46 5.48 6.36
C SER A 52 -6.43 6.50 5.76
N THR A 53 -6.50 7.73 6.31
CA THR A 53 -7.29 8.82 5.75
C THR A 53 -6.73 9.24 4.39
N THR A 54 -5.40 9.28 4.23
CA THR A 54 -4.75 9.52 2.93
C THR A 54 -5.16 8.49 1.90
N PHE A 55 -5.18 7.20 2.26
CA PHE A 55 -5.65 6.16 1.34
C PHE A 55 -7.14 6.30 0.99
N LYS A 56 -7.96 6.63 1.99
CA LYS A 56 -9.40 6.80 1.79
C LYS A 56 -9.76 7.98 0.89
N VAL A 57 -9.03 9.10 0.97
CA VAL A 57 -9.27 10.23 0.07
C VAL A 57 -8.81 9.92 -1.35
N ILE A 58 -7.68 9.24 -1.54
CA ILE A 58 -7.22 8.77 -2.85
C ILE A 58 -8.28 7.86 -3.49
N MET A 59 -8.89 6.97 -2.72
CA MET A 59 -9.93 6.04 -3.18
C MET A 59 -11.33 6.66 -3.31
N GLY A 60 -11.50 7.94 -3.00
CA GLY A 60 -12.79 8.62 -3.07
C GLY A 60 -13.81 8.16 -2.03
N PHE A 61 -13.37 7.58 -0.90
CA PHE A 61 -14.25 7.12 0.18
C PHE A 61 -14.65 8.23 1.17
N ILE A 62 -13.91 9.33 1.17
CA ILE A 62 -14.13 10.46 2.08
C ILE A 62 -14.08 11.79 1.33
N THR A 63 -14.54 12.86 1.99
CA THR A 63 -14.59 14.19 1.39
C THR A 63 -13.19 14.74 1.15
N HIS A 64 -12.91 15.09 -0.09
CA HIS A 64 -11.76 15.90 -0.50
C HIS A 64 -12.14 17.37 -0.28
N LEU A 65 -11.29 18.11 0.44
CA LEU A 65 -11.53 19.50 0.83
C LEU A 65 -10.67 20.48 0.06
N GLY A 66 -9.46 20.07 -0.37
CA GLY A 66 -8.53 20.92 -1.11
C GLY A 66 -7.31 20.16 -1.62
N GLY A 67 -6.54 20.81 -2.50
CA GLY A 67 -5.37 20.23 -3.15
C GLY A 67 -5.70 19.41 -4.38
N GLU A 68 -4.71 18.65 -4.87
CA GLU A 68 -4.81 17.83 -6.06
C GLU A 68 -4.39 16.39 -5.79
N ILE A 69 -5.06 15.44 -6.44
CA ILE A 69 -4.70 14.01 -6.43
C ILE A 69 -4.67 13.55 -7.88
N VAL A 70 -3.49 13.18 -8.36
CA VAL A 70 -3.27 12.77 -9.75
C VAL A 70 -2.71 11.35 -9.78
N PHE A 71 -3.30 10.47 -10.57
CA PHE A 71 -2.82 9.11 -10.80
C PHE A 71 -2.67 8.86 -12.31
N ASP A 72 -1.47 8.49 -12.74
CA ASP A 72 -1.12 8.25 -14.15
C ASP A 72 -1.56 9.40 -15.08
N GLY A 73 -1.39 10.64 -14.60
CA GLY A 73 -1.78 11.87 -15.32
C GLY A 73 -3.28 12.20 -15.27
N HIS A 74 -4.09 11.47 -14.51
CA HIS A 74 -5.53 11.69 -14.39
C HIS A 74 -5.91 12.16 -12.98
N SER A 75 -6.71 13.21 -12.86
CA SER A 75 -7.24 13.65 -11.57
C SER A 75 -8.20 12.61 -11.00
N LEU A 76 -7.97 12.25 -9.72
CA LEU A 76 -8.85 11.37 -8.96
C LEU A 76 -9.88 12.14 -8.12
N VAL A 77 -9.77 13.48 -8.04
CA VAL A 77 -10.68 14.30 -7.24
C VAL A 77 -12.13 14.16 -7.74
N GLY A 78 -13.03 13.79 -6.83
CA GLY A 78 -14.45 13.59 -7.14
C GLY A 78 -14.76 12.31 -7.95
N GLN A 79 -13.75 11.48 -8.23
CA GLN A 79 -13.98 10.21 -8.91
C GLN A 79 -14.58 9.17 -7.95
N ARG A 80 -15.43 8.30 -8.51
CA ARG A 80 -15.98 7.18 -7.76
C ARG A 80 -14.94 6.05 -7.63
N PRO A 81 -14.99 5.24 -6.54
CA PRO A 81 -14.04 4.14 -6.32
C PRO A 81 -13.93 3.15 -7.49
N ASP A 82 -15.06 2.83 -8.14
CA ASP A 82 -15.06 1.93 -9.30
C ASP A 82 -14.28 2.49 -10.49
N ARG A 83 -14.27 3.82 -10.68
CA ARG A 83 -13.48 4.49 -11.72
C ARG A 83 -12.00 4.53 -11.36
N ILE A 84 -11.69 4.76 -10.08
CA ILE A 84 -10.32 4.74 -9.55
C ILE A 84 -9.70 3.34 -9.72
N LEU A 85 -10.44 2.28 -9.41
CA LEU A 85 -10.00 0.90 -9.68
C LEU A 85 -9.78 0.66 -11.18
N ALA A 86 -10.66 1.19 -12.03
CA ALA A 86 -10.60 0.98 -13.49
C ALA A 86 -9.36 1.62 -14.14
N VAL A 87 -8.80 2.70 -13.58
CA VAL A 87 -7.55 3.32 -14.08
C VAL A 87 -6.30 2.59 -13.62
N GLY A 88 -6.43 1.55 -12.78
CA GLY A 88 -5.33 0.67 -12.38
C GLY A 88 -4.81 0.89 -10.96
N LEU A 89 -5.58 1.50 -10.08
CA LEU A 89 -5.22 1.65 -8.67
C LEU A 89 -5.89 0.56 -7.83
N GLY A 90 -5.15 -0.45 -7.36
CA GLY A 90 -5.64 -1.48 -6.46
C GLY A 90 -5.61 -1.04 -5.00
N TYR A 91 -6.56 -1.50 -4.19
CA TYR A 91 -6.62 -1.18 -2.76
C TYR A 91 -6.94 -2.39 -1.90
N VAL A 92 -6.15 -2.61 -0.87
CA VAL A 92 -6.38 -3.60 0.18
C VAL A 92 -6.62 -2.87 1.49
N PRO A 93 -7.86 -2.80 1.97
CA PRO A 93 -8.20 -2.12 3.20
C PRO A 93 -7.71 -2.88 4.44
N GLN A 94 -7.54 -2.17 5.53
CA GLN A 94 -7.26 -2.73 6.85
C GLN A 94 -8.31 -3.78 7.25
N GLY A 95 -7.88 -4.84 7.96
CA GLY A 95 -8.80 -5.77 8.62
C GLY A 95 -9.18 -7.01 7.83
N ARG A 96 -8.39 -7.42 6.81
CA ARG A 96 -8.58 -8.70 6.08
C ARG A 96 -9.99 -8.84 5.50
N VAL A 97 -10.46 -7.79 4.82
CA VAL A 97 -11.83 -7.73 4.29
C VAL A 97 -12.01 -8.76 3.17
N VAL A 98 -12.60 -9.92 3.49
CA VAL A 98 -12.98 -10.96 2.53
C VAL A 98 -14.48 -11.22 2.58
N PHE A 99 -15.05 -11.73 1.50
CA PHE A 99 -16.43 -12.21 1.48
C PHE A 99 -16.48 -13.59 2.14
N SER A 100 -16.76 -13.64 3.44
CA SER A 100 -16.62 -14.84 4.29
C SER A 100 -17.50 -16.02 3.85
N GLN A 101 -18.66 -15.74 3.23
CA GLN A 101 -19.61 -16.74 2.74
C GLN A 101 -19.31 -17.20 1.31
N MET A 102 -18.30 -16.62 0.67
CA MET A 102 -17.84 -17.02 -0.65
C MET A 102 -16.58 -17.87 -0.53
N THR A 103 -16.38 -18.76 -1.50
CA THR A 103 -15.13 -19.52 -1.64
C THR A 103 -13.97 -18.60 -2.00
N VAL A 104 -12.73 -19.09 -1.83
CA VAL A 104 -11.52 -18.40 -2.29
C VAL A 104 -11.63 -18.01 -3.77
N ARG A 105 -12.06 -18.94 -4.63
CA ARG A 105 -12.24 -18.69 -6.07
C ARG A 105 -13.25 -17.57 -6.33
N GLU A 106 -14.40 -17.60 -5.67
CA GLU A 106 -15.44 -16.58 -5.84
C GLU A 106 -14.98 -15.22 -5.34
N ASN A 107 -14.24 -15.15 -4.21
CA ASN A 107 -13.60 -13.93 -3.76
C ASN A 107 -12.67 -13.33 -4.82
N LEU A 108 -11.82 -14.16 -5.45
CA LEU A 108 -10.95 -13.71 -6.53
C LEU A 108 -11.76 -13.23 -7.74
N GLN A 109 -12.81 -13.95 -8.13
CA GLN A 109 -13.70 -13.52 -9.22
C GLN A 109 -14.35 -12.16 -8.94
N MET A 110 -14.74 -11.90 -7.69
CA MET A 110 -15.24 -10.57 -7.28
C MET A 110 -14.18 -9.48 -7.45
N GLY A 111 -12.89 -9.79 -7.26
CA GLY A 111 -11.80 -8.87 -7.55
C GLY A 111 -11.73 -8.43 -9.01
N ALA A 112 -12.19 -9.29 -9.93
CA ALA A 112 -12.22 -9.01 -11.36
C ALA A 112 -13.60 -8.49 -11.85
N TYR A 113 -14.44 -7.95 -10.96
CA TYR A 113 -15.83 -7.56 -11.28
C TYR A 113 -15.95 -6.58 -12.45
N LEU A 114 -14.99 -5.67 -12.61
CA LEU A 114 -14.96 -4.71 -13.71
C LEU A 114 -14.40 -5.28 -15.02
N GLN A 115 -13.73 -6.47 -14.99
CA GLN A 115 -13.15 -7.12 -16.15
C GLN A 115 -14.21 -8.00 -16.84
N ARG A 116 -14.40 -7.83 -18.16
CA ARG A 116 -15.35 -8.60 -18.95
C ARG A 116 -14.70 -9.72 -19.75
N ASP A 117 -13.39 -9.63 -19.98
CA ASP A 117 -12.63 -10.63 -20.74
C ASP A 117 -12.30 -11.84 -19.86
N ARG A 118 -12.95 -12.97 -20.14
CA ARG A 118 -12.75 -14.22 -19.41
C ARG A 118 -11.32 -14.75 -19.49
N ALA A 119 -10.62 -14.53 -20.60
CA ALA A 119 -9.25 -15.00 -20.75
C ALA A 119 -8.34 -14.21 -19.79
N LYS A 120 -8.51 -12.90 -19.69
CA LYS A 120 -7.79 -12.04 -18.73
C LYS A 120 -8.12 -12.42 -17.29
N ILE A 121 -9.40 -12.68 -16.95
CA ILE A 121 -9.79 -13.13 -15.61
C ILE A 121 -9.07 -14.43 -15.24
N ASN A 122 -9.06 -15.41 -16.15
CA ASN A 122 -8.39 -16.69 -15.90
C ASN A 122 -6.87 -16.50 -15.77
N ALA A 123 -6.24 -15.69 -16.61
CA ALA A 123 -4.81 -15.40 -16.52
C ALA A 123 -4.45 -14.73 -15.18
N SER A 124 -5.22 -13.73 -14.74
CA SER A 124 -5.05 -13.09 -13.44
C SER A 124 -5.22 -14.08 -12.28
N MET A 125 -6.20 -14.97 -12.37
CA MET A 125 -6.44 -15.98 -11.35
C MET A 125 -5.28 -16.98 -11.26
N GLU A 126 -4.75 -17.44 -12.38
CA GLU A 126 -3.57 -18.32 -12.43
C GLU A 126 -2.32 -17.62 -11.89
N TYR A 127 -2.12 -16.34 -12.21
CA TYR A 127 -1.07 -15.53 -11.63
C TYR A 127 -1.19 -15.44 -10.11
N VAL A 128 -2.36 -15.11 -9.58
CA VAL A 128 -2.63 -15.07 -8.13
C VAL A 128 -2.38 -16.42 -7.48
N PHE A 129 -2.78 -17.52 -8.10
CA PHE A 129 -2.53 -18.87 -7.59
C PHE A 129 -1.04 -19.27 -7.66
N THR A 130 -0.28 -18.71 -8.57
CA THR A 130 1.19 -18.91 -8.61
C THR A 130 1.86 -18.16 -7.48
N LEU A 131 1.42 -16.92 -7.22
CA LEU A 131 1.92 -16.09 -6.14
C LEU A 131 1.52 -16.64 -4.76
N PHE A 132 0.30 -17.18 -4.65
CA PHE A 132 -0.26 -17.73 -3.41
C PHE A 132 -0.69 -19.19 -3.58
N PRO A 133 0.22 -20.17 -3.57
CA PRO A 133 -0.11 -21.58 -3.79
C PRO A 133 -1.17 -22.14 -2.83
N ARG A 134 -1.18 -21.65 -1.56
CA ARG A 134 -2.19 -22.02 -0.57
C ARG A 134 -3.61 -21.66 -0.98
N LEU A 135 -3.79 -20.53 -1.68
CA LEU A 135 -5.11 -20.18 -2.22
C LEU A 135 -5.57 -21.14 -3.32
N ARG A 136 -4.62 -21.66 -4.13
CA ARG A 136 -4.92 -22.67 -5.15
C ARG A 136 -5.41 -23.99 -4.52
N GLU A 137 -4.70 -24.45 -3.50
CA GLU A 137 -5.05 -25.68 -2.76
C GLU A 137 -6.46 -25.58 -2.16
N ARG A 138 -6.81 -24.40 -1.64
CA ARG A 138 -8.05 -24.11 -0.91
C ARG A 138 -9.11 -23.39 -1.75
N ARG A 139 -9.01 -23.41 -3.08
CA ARG A 139 -9.86 -22.62 -3.98
C ARG A 139 -11.38 -22.82 -3.82
N ARG A 140 -11.80 -23.97 -3.27
CA ARG A 140 -13.20 -24.32 -2.99
C ARG A 140 -13.61 -24.08 -1.53
N GLN A 141 -12.66 -23.74 -0.65
CA GLN A 141 -12.92 -23.49 0.77
C GLN A 141 -13.58 -22.12 0.94
N LEU A 142 -14.51 -22.00 1.90
CA LEU A 142 -15.12 -20.72 2.28
C LEU A 142 -14.06 -19.82 2.93
N ALA A 143 -13.98 -18.57 2.50
CA ALA A 143 -12.97 -17.61 2.99
C ALA A 143 -13.08 -17.35 4.49
N GLY A 144 -14.28 -17.39 5.04
CA GLY A 144 -14.50 -17.21 6.48
C GLY A 144 -13.89 -18.31 7.37
N THR A 145 -13.54 -19.48 6.79
CA THR A 145 -12.97 -20.62 7.54
C THR A 145 -11.42 -20.67 7.42
N MET A 146 -10.81 -19.71 6.72
CA MET A 146 -9.37 -19.64 6.53
C MET A 146 -8.69 -18.94 7.72
N SER A 147 -7.40 -19.21 7.92
CA SER A 147 -6.58 -18.48 8.88
C SER A 147 -6.47 -16.99 8.50
N GLY A 148 -6.15 -16.14 9.49
CA GLY A 148 -6.00 -14.70 9.24
C GLY A 148 -4.95 -14.36 8.19
N GLY A 149 -3.83 -15.09 8.12
CA GLY A 149 -2.82 -14.91 7.08
C GLY A 149 -3.31 -15.31 5.69
N GLU A 150 -4.04 -16.42 5.59
CA GLU A 150 -4.65 -16.85 4.32
C GLU A 150 -5.72 -15.86 3.85
N GLN A 151 -6.50 -15.28 4.78
CA GLN A 151 -7.46 -14.23 4.44
C GLN A 151 -6.76 -12.95 3.95
N GLN A 152 -5.60 -12.60 4.53
CA GLN A 152 -4.79 -11.47 4.07
C GLN A 152 -4.25 -11.72 2.66
N MET A 153 -3.69 -12.92 2.39
CA MET A 153 -3.25 -13.31 1.05
C MET A 153 -4.41 -13.26 0.04
N LEU A 154 -5.61 -13.69 0.46
CA LEU A 154 -6.82 -13.63 -0.38
C LEU A 154 -7.24 -12.19 -0.68
N ALA A 155 -7.17 -11.28 0.30
CA ALA A 155 -7.47 -9.86 0.11
C ALA A 155 -6.48 -9.21 -0.88
N MET A 156 -5.17 -9.51 -0.74
CA MET A 156 -4.15 -9.07 -1.69
C MET A 156 -4.37 -9.68 -3.09
N GLY A 157 -4.61 -11.00 -3.15
CA GLY A 157 -4.90 -11.69 -4.41
C GLY A 157 -6.11 -11.12 -5.12
N ARG A 158 -7.16 -10.75 -4.39
CA ARG A 158 -8.35 -10.10 -4.93
C ARG A 158 -8.04 -8.74 -5.56
N ALA A 159 -7.18 -7.92 -4.93
CA ALA A 159 -6.76 -6.65 -5.50
C ALA A 159 -5.93 -6.83 -6.79
N LEU A 160 -5.14 -7.90 -6.88
CA LEU A 160 -4.33 -8.23 -8.05
C LEU A 160 -5.14 -8.73 -9.26
N MET A 161 -6.39 -9.15 -9.07
CA MET A 161 -7.23 -9.67 -10.16
C MET A 161 -7.47 -8.67 -11.29
N MET A 162 -7.42 -7.36 -11.02
CA MET A 162 -7.53 -6.29 -12.02
C MET A 162 -6.20 -5.93 -12.69
N GLN A 163 -5.09 -6.60 -12.33
CA GLN A 163 -3.73 -6.28 -12.81
C GLN A 163 -3.41 -4.78 -12.62
N PRO A 164 -3.44 -4.28 -11.39
CA PRO A 164 -3.26 -2.86 -11.12
C PRO A 164 -1.86 -2.39 -11.49
N LYS A 165 -1.72 -1.11 -11.86
CA LYS A 165 -0.43 -0.43 -12.03
C LYS A 165 0.22 -0.14 -10.69
N MET A 166 -0.61 0.10 -9.68
CA MET A 166 -0.19 0.38 -8.31
C MET A 166 -1.14 -0.30 -7.32
N MET A 167 -0.59 -0.81 -6.22
CA MET A 167 -1.37 -1.39 -5.13
C MET A 167 -1.14 -0.61 -3.83
N MET A 168 -2.23 -0.18 -3.20
CA MET A 168 -2.23 0.43 -1.88
C MET A 168 -2.63 -0.58 -0.82
N LEU A 169 -1.81 -0.72 0.23
CA LEU A 169 -1.98 -1.68 1.32
C LEU A 169 -2.12 -0.95 2.66
N ASP A 170 -3.28 -1.04 3.27
CA ASP A 170 -3.59 -0.37 4.55
C ASP A 170 -3.39 -1.35 5.71
N GLU A 171 -2.27 -1.21 6.44
CA GLU A 171 -1.84 -2.04 7.57
C GLU A 171 -1.92 -3.56 7.28
N PRO A 172 -1.27 -4.04 6.19
CA PRO A 172 -1.40 -5.42 5.75
C PRO A 172 -0.90 -6.46 6.77
N SER A 173 -0.04 -6.06 7.71
CA SER A 173 0.53 -6.95 8.73
C SER A 173 -0.27 -6.99 10.03
N LEU A 174 -1.29 -6.14 10.20
CA LEU A 174 -2.02 -5.96 11.45
C LEU A 174 -2.66 -7.26 11.96
N GLY A 175 -2.34 -7.60 13.23
CA GLY A 175 -2.93 -8.76 13.92
C GLY A 175 -2.52 -10.11 13.32
N LEU A 176 -1.41 -10.17 12.61
CA LEU A 176 -0.78 -11.40 12.15
C LEU A 176 0.28 -11.87 13.16
N SER A 177 0.56 -13.18 13.17
CA SER A 177 1.71 -13.73 13.88
C SER A 177 3.02 -13.27 13.22
N PRO A 178 4.16 -13.22 13.96
CA PRO A 178 5.44 -12.76 13.41
C PRO A 178 5.82 -13.42 12.08
N ARG A 179 5.68 -14.75 11.97
CA ARG A 179 5.95 -15.47 10.73
C ARG A 179 5.09 -15.01 9.55
N LEU A 180 3.78 -14.78 9.79
CA LEU A 180 2.87 -14.32 8.74
C LEU A 180 3.13 -12.86 8.35
N VAL A 181 3.65 -12.05 9.27
CA VAL A 181 4.14 -10.70 8.96
C VAL A 181 5.28 -10.80 7.96
N ASP A 182 6.28 -11.66 8.20
CA ASP A 182 7.40 -11.87 7.27
C ASP A 182 6.90 -12.32 5.89
N ASP A 183 5.98 -13.31 5.83
CA ASP A 183 5.40 -13.80 4.58
C ASP A 183 4.70 -12.66 3.78
N VAL A 184 4.00 -11.74 4.46
CA VAL A 184 3.35 -10.58 3.83
C VAL A 184 4.38 -9.61 3.26
N PHE A 185 5.42 -9.25 4.03
CA PHE A 185 6.47 -8.34 3.56
C PHE A 185 7.29 -8.94 2.41
N GLU A 186 7.62 -10.24 2.47
CA GLU A 186 8.26 -10.97 1.36
C GLU A 186 7.39 -10.94 0.10
N THR A 187 6.08 -11.10 0.25
CA THR A 187 5.14 -11.00 -0.87
C THR A 187 5.14 -9.60 -1.49
N ILE A 188 5.13 -8.54 -0.67
CA ILE A 188 5.20 -7.16 -1.14
C ILE A 188 6.48 -6.92 -1.94
N VAL A 189 7.62 -7.37 -1.42
CA VAL A 189 8.93 -7.28 -2.11
C VAL A 189 8.91 -8.06 -3.43
N ALA A 190 8.32 -9.26 -3.44
CA ALA A 190 8.23 -10.06 -4.67
C ALA A 190 7.35 -9.38 -5.74
N LEU A 191 6.23 -8.78 -5.34
CA LEU A 191 5.36 -8.00 -6.23
C LEU A 191 6.09 -6.79 -6.83
N ALA A 192 6.81 -6.04 -5.99
CA ALA A 192 7.58 -4.87 -6.42
C ALA A 192 8.71 -5.26 -7.39
N ARG A 193 9.44 -6.35 -7.12
CA ARG A 193 10.44 -6.91 -8.04
C ARG A 193 9.83 -7.35 -9.37
N GLY A 194 8.55 -7.73 -9.37
CA GLY A 194 7.77 -8.01 -10.58
C GLY A 194 7.32 -6.76 -11.34
N GLY A 195 7.68 -5.55 -10.87
CA GLY A 195 7.37 -4.27 -11.51
C GLY A 195 6.09 -3.61 -11.00
N LEU A 196 5.41 -4.17 -9.98
CA LEU A 196 4.24 -3.53 -9.40
C LEU A 196 4.66 -2.37 -8.49
N THR A 197 4.09 -1.20 -8.70
CA THR A 197 4.24 -0.06 -7.78
C THR A 197 3.44 -0.35 -6.50
N VAL A 198 4.02 -0.10 -5.32
CA VAL A 198 3.35 -0.37 -4.05
C VAL A 198 3.44 0.85 -3.13
N MET A 199 2.32 1.21 -2.54
CA MET A 199 2.27 2.16 -1.43
C MET A 199 1.65 1.46 -0.23
N LEU A 200 2.32 1.49 0.92
CA LEU A 200 1.80 0.85 2.11
C LEU A 200 1.75 1.82 3.30
N VAL A 201 0.69 1.67 4.08
CA VAL A 201 0.56 2.28 5.42
C VAL A 201 0.83 1.16 6.41
N GLU A 202 1.71 1.40 7.38
CA GLU A 202 2.05 0.40 8.40
C GLU A 202 2.25 1.01 9.78
N GLN A 203 1.90 0.22 10.79
CA GLN A 203 2.22 0.51 12.18
C GLN A 203 3.62 0.02 12.52
N ASN A 204 4.07 -1.09 11.93
CA ASN A 204 5.45 -1.57 12.03
C ASN A 204 6.36 -0.75 11.11
N ALA A 205 6.65 0.49 11.56
CA ALA A 205 7.37 1.47 10.78
C ALA A 205 8.77 0.99 10.35
N ALA A 206 9.49 0.26 11.22
CA ALA A 206 10.82 -0.25 10.90
C ALA A 206 10.79 -1.20 9.71
N ARG A 207 9.89 -2.21 9.76
CA ARG A 207 9.75 -3.20 8.67
C ARG A 207 9.28 -2.55 7.37
N ALA A 208 8.36 -1.58 7.45
CA ALA A 208 7.88 -0.86 6.27
C ALA A 208 9.01 -0.10 5.58
N LEU A 209 9.83 0.64 6.35
CA LEU A 209 10.95 1.40 5.82
C LEU A 209 12.09 0.51 5.30
N GLU A 210 12.32 -0.68 5.90
CA GLU A 210 13.35 -1.64 5.44
C GLU A 210 13.14 -2.08 4.00
N ILE A 211 11.88 -2.20 3.55
CA ILE A 211 11.53 -2.66 2.20
C ILE A 211 11.21 -1.52 1.23
N SER A 212 11.22 -0.27 1.70
CA SER A 212 10.76 0.88 0.92
C SER A 212 11.92 1.66 0.30
N ASP A 213 11.73 2.08 -0.95
CA ASP A 213 12.62 3.00 -1.64
C ASP A 213 12.49 4.40 -1.05
N ARG A 214 11.26 4.81 -0.67
CA ARG A 214 10.90 6.10 -0.09
C ARG A 214 9.93 5.93 1.07
N GLY A 215 10.01 6.83 2.04
CA GLY A 215 9.08 6.91 3.15
C GLY A 215 8.58 8.33 3.40
N TYR A 216 7.37 8.41 3.89
CA TYR A 216 6.74 9.62 4.41
C TYR A 216 6.32 9.39 5.86
N VAL A 217 6.67 10.31 6.72
CA VAL A 217 6.19 10.30 8.11
C VAL A 217 5.09 11.34 8.24
N LEU A 218 3.88 10.89 8.57
CA LEU A 218 2.76 11.78 8.84
C LEU A 218 2.60 12.01 10.34
N GLU A 219 2.29 13.25 10.71
CA GLU A 219 1.94 13.65 12.05
C GLU A 219 0.82 14.70 11.99
N LEU A 220 -0.27 14.49 12.74
CA LEU A 220 -1.41 15.41 12.80
C LEU A 220 -1.90 15.88 11.42
N GLY A 221 -2.00 14.96 10.46
CA GLY A 221 -2.49 15.24 9.10
C GLY A 221 -1.56 16.05 8.21
N ARG A 222 -0.25 16.09 8.51
CA ARG A 222 0.78 16.80 7.75
C ARG A 222 2.01 15.93 7.54
N ASN A 223 2.79 16.24 6.51
CA ASN A 223 4.12 15.66 6.34
C ASN A 223 5.07 16.19 7.42
N ARG A 224 5.73 15.29 8.13
CA ARG A 224 6.76 15.61 9.14
C ARG A 224 8.17 15.35 8.63
N PHE A 225 8.39 14.19 8.01
CA PHE A 225 9.64 13.79 7.38
C PHE A 225 9.37 13.10 6.06
N GLU A 226 10.33 13.23 5.15
CA GLU A 226 10.39 12.52 3.87
C GLU A 226 11.84 12.14 3.60
N GLY A 227 12.07 11.00 2.95
CA GLY A 227 13.40 10.55 2.54
C GLY A 227 13.35 9.13 2.01
N THR A 228 14.50 8.58 1.68
CA THR A 228 14.62 7.15 1.39
C THR A 228 14.32 6.33 2.65
N GLY A 229 13.88 5.08 2.49
CA GLY A 229 13.65 4.18 3.62
C GLY A 229 14.86 4.10 4.56
N GLN A 230 16.07 4.03 3.98
CA GLN A 230 17.33 3.96 4.73
C GLN A 230 17.64 5.27 5.50
N GLU A 231 17.45 6.44 4.89
CA GLU A 231 17.64 7.72 5.56
C GLU A 231 16.70 7.87 6.76
N LEU A 232 15.43 7.49 6.60
CA LEU A 232 14.44 7.54 7.68
C LEU A 232 14.75 6.52 8.80
N LEU A 233 15.22 5.32 8.46
CA LEU A 233 15.69 4.33 9.45
C LEU A 233 16.87 4.82 10.28
N GLN A 234 17.73 5.66 9.71
CA GLN A 234 18.90 6.21 10.37
C GLN A 234 18.63 7.55 11.08
N ASN A 235 17.52 8.22 10.76
CA ASN A 235 17.15 9.50 11.34
C ASN A 235 16.88 9.37 12.86
N PRO A 236 17.64 10.09 13.73
CA PRO A 236 17.51 9.97 15.18
C PRO A 236 16.12 10.34 15.72
N GLU A 237 15.46 11.35 15.12
CA GLU A 237 14.12 11.77 15.55
C GLU A 237 13.08 10.71 15.15
N VAL A 238 13.13 10.20 13.91
CA VAL A 238 12.24 9.13 13.42
C VAL A 238 12.40 7.88 14.30
N ARG A 239 13.64 7.48 14.60
CA ARG A 239 13.94 6.35 15.49
C ARG A 239 13.33 6.51 16.86
N ARG A 240 13.57 7.66 17.49
CA ARG A 240 13.06 7.94 18.84
C ARG A 240 11.53 7.99 18.88
N MET A 241 10.87 8.56 17.87
CA MET A 241 9.43 8.82 17.90
C MET A 241 8.60 7.63 17.38
N TYR A 242 9.12 6.87 16.40
CA TYR A 242 8.30 5.93 15.62
C TYR A 242 8.86 4.51 15.51
N LEU A 243 10.16 4.28 15.80
CA LEU A 243 10.79 2.97 15.64
C LEU A 243 11.08 2.23 16.97
N GLY A 244 10.66 2.81 18.10
CA GLY A 244 10.73 2.15 19.42
C GLY A 244 12.13 1.89 19.95
N GLY A 245 13.12 2.70 19.59
CA GLY A 245 14.52 2.44 19.97
C GLY A 245 15.23 3.59 20.64
N GLU A 246 15.76 3.35 21.83
CA GLU A 246 16.96 4.06 22.29
C GLU A 246 18.08 3.84 21.26
N ALA A 247 18.75 4.91 20.86
CA ALA A 247 19.91 4.81 19.97
C ALA A 247 20.95 3.88 20.61
N ARG A 248 21.13 2.66 20.12
CA ARG A 248 22.33 1.91 20.43
C ARG A 248 23.50 2.72 19.88
N PRO A 249 24.44 3.18 20.71
CA PRO A 249 25.62 3.87 20.21
C PRO A 249 26.37 2.91 19.26
N VAL A 250 26.63 3.40 18.06
CA VAL A 250 27.50 2.71 17.10
C VAL A 250 28.86 2.57 17.79
N PRO A 251 29.43 1.37 17.95
CA PRO A 251 30.76 1.23 18.53
C PRO A 251 31.75 1.94 17.61
N VAL A 252 32.37 3.01 18.11
CA VAL A 252 33.51 3.66 17.47
C VAL A 252 34.63 2.63 17.45
N ARG A 253 35.01 2.14 16.29
CA ARG A 253 36.25 1.37 16.13
C ARG A 253 37.39 2.36 16.34
N HIS A 254 38.08 2.20 17.45
CA HIS A 254 39.39 2.79 17.62
C HIS A 254 40.38 1.88 16.86
N ASP A 255 40.96 2.43 15.78
CA ASP A 255 42.17 1.87 15.13
C ASP A 255 43.37 2.16 16.00
#